data_56ef50d165b6f0bf9039817dc3a3a44d
#
_entry.id   56ef50d165b6f0bf9039817dc3a3a44d
#
_cell.length_a   1.000
_cell.length_b   1.000
_cell.length_c   1.000
_cell.angle_alpha   90.00
_cell.angle_beta   90.00
_cell.angle_gamma   90.00
#
_symmetry.space_group_name_H-M   'P 1'
#
loop_
_entity.id
_entity.type
_entity.pdbx_description
1 polymer ?
#
loop_
_entity_poly.entity_id
_entity_poly.type
_entity_poly.pdbx_seq_one_letter_code
_entity_poly.pdbx_strand_id
1 'polypeptide(L)'
;MIDKRSLVIGAGAAIAVRASLPHAILVKLRRDLRRLNAGDYRPLLSGYADDAVMHFNDGPHRWSGEHRGKPAIERFLREFVGAGIRGELHSLWIGGPPWALTLVARFDDRAIGPDGEELYANRVVIVARTRWGKIVEQDDFYFDTGRIVAFEEKLRAIGVEPVVA
;
A
#
# COMPACT_ATOMS: atom_id res chain seq x y z
N MET A 1 -16.04 -15.55 44.59
CA MET A 1 -15.98 -14.08 44.77
C MET A 1 -14.86 -13.59 43.86
N ILE A 2 -15.22 -13.07 42.65
CA ILE A 2 -14.25 -12.65 41.64
C ILE A 2 -13.66 -11.30 42.09
N ASP A 3 -12.33 -11.25 42.24
CA ASP A 3 -11.64 -10.07 42.72
C ASP A 3 -11.78 -8.93 41.69
N LYS A 4 -12.44 -7.84 42.10
CA LYS A 4 -12.66 -6.62 41.27
C LYS A 4 -11.35 -5.97 40.80
N ARG A 5 -10.21 -6.24 41.43
CA ARG A 5 -8.89 -5.69 41.05
C ARG A 5 -8.34 -6.35 39.78
N SER A 6 -8.59 -7.62 39.56
CA SER A 6 -8.16 -8.34 38.33
C SER A 6 -8.90 -7.88 37.08
N LEU A 7 -10.17 -7.44 37.21
CA LEU A 7 -10.97 -6.96 36.08
C LEU A 7 -10.50 -5.57 35.60
N VAL A 8 -10.01 -4.70 36.50
CA VAL A 8 -9.54 -3.35 36.16
C VAL A 8 -8.19 -3.37 35.43
N ILE A 9 -7.31 -4.32 35.78
CA ILE A 9 -6.01 -4.47 35.12
C ILE A 9 -6.19 -4.96 33.68
N GLY A 10 -7.11 -5.90 33.43
CA GLY A 10 -7.42 -6.40 32.10
C GLY A 10 -8.00 -5.32 31.16
N ALA A 11 -8.90 -4.47 31.67
CA ALA A 11 -9.51 -3.39 30.88
C ALA A 11 -8.50 -2.29 30.54
N GLY A 12 -7.62 -1.90 31.45
CA GLY A 12 -6.58 -0.90 31.24
C GLY A 12 -5.55 -1.33 30.19
N ALA A 13 -5.12 -2.59 30.23
CA ALA A 13 -4.20 -3.16 29.23
C ALA A 13 -4.82 -3.22 27.83
N ALA A 14 -6.09 -3.62 27.73
CA ALA A 14 -6.82 -3.66 26.44
C ALA A 14 -7.01 -2.27 25.83
N ILE A 15 -7.25 -1.24 26.65
CA ILE A 15 -7.37 0.15 26.17
C ILE A 15 -6.01 0.69 25.71
N ALA A 16 -4.93 0.43 26.43
CA ALA A 16 -3.59 0.85 26.08
C ALA A 16 -3.12 0.22 24.76
N VAL A 17 -3.38 -1.07 24.53
CA VAL A 17 -3.09 -1.77 23.27
C VAL A 17 -3.91 -1.18 22.11
N ARG A 18 -5.17 -0.86 22.32
CA ARG A 18 -6.03 -0.22 21.32
C ARG A 18 -5.55 1.17 20.90
N ALA A 19 -5.01 1.95 21.82
CA ALA A 19 -4.50 3.30 21.53
C ALA A 19 -3.12 3.28 20.84
N SER A 20 -2.27 2.27 21.10
CA SER A 20 -0.92 2.18 20.54
C SER A 20 -0.88 1.52 19.16
N LEU A 21 -1.82 0.63 18.84
CA LEU A 21 -1.84 -0.13 17.58
C LEU A 21 -1.93 0.76 16.32
N PRO A 22 -2.84 1.75 16.22
CA PRO A 22 -2.88 2.66 15.07
C PRO A 22 -1.58 3.43 14.86
N HIS A 23 -0.95 3.89 15.95
CA HIS A 23 0.32 4.57 15.88
C HIS A 23 1.44 3.66 15.36
N ALA A 24 1.53 2.44 15.86
CA ALA A 24 2.51 1.46 15.40
C ALA A 24 2.34 1.12 13.91
N ILE A 25 1.09 0.97 13.44
CA ILE A 25 0.78 0.75 12.02
C ILE A 25 1.23 1.94 11.18
N LEU A 26 0.93 3.17 11.60
CA LEU A 26 1.33 4.38 10.90
C LEU A 26 2.86 4.51 10.80
N VAL A 27 3.58 4.26 11.89
CA VAL A 27 5.05 4.30 11.92
C VAL A 27 5.64 3.24 10.99
N LYS A 28 5.11 2.02 11.04
CA LYS A 28 5.52 0.94 10.12
C LYS A 28 5.27 1.32 8.67
N LEU A 29 4.06 1.77 8.33
CA LEU A 29 3.69 2.14 6.96
C LEU A 29 4.59 3.25 6.41
N ARG A 30 4.83 4.31 7.19
CA ARG A 30 5.74 5.39 6.80
C ARG A 30 7.17 4.93 6.58
N ARG A 31 7.66 4.00 7.41
CA ARG A 31 8.99 3.41 7.22
C ARG A 31 9.06 2.59 5.93
N ASP A 32 8.08 1.72 5.72
CA ASP A 32 8.04 0.83 4.56
C ASP A 32 7.86 1.62 3.26
N LEU A 33 7.07 2.71 3.28
CA LEU A 33 6.91 3.63 2.16
C LEU A 33 8.21 4.39 1.83
N ARG A 34 8.97 4.84 2.85
CA ARG A 34 10.30 5.44 2.60
C ARG A 34 11.26 4.45 1.91
N ARG A 35 11.19 3.16 2.28
CA ARG A 35 11.99 2.11 1.63
C ARG A 35 11.53 1.89 0.19
N LEU A 36 10.21 1.81 -0.06
CA LEU A 36 9.65 1.70 -1.40
C LEU A 36 10.11 2.87 -2.28
N ASN A 37 10.01 4.10 -1.80
CA ASN A 37 10.45 5.32 -2.50
C ASN A 37 11.97 5.36 -2.75
N ALA A 38 12.76 4.58 -2.00
CA ALA A 38 14.18 4.37 -2.22
C ALA A 38 14.50 3.13 -3.09
N GLY A 39 13.48 2.48 -3.68
CA GLY A 39 13.65 1.33 -4.54
C GLY A 39 13.56 -0.04 -3.86
N ASP A 40 13.37 -0.09 -2.54
CA ASP A 40 13.25 -1.36 -1.79
C ASP A 40 11.79 -1.65 -1.41
N TYR A 41 11.11 -2.42 -2.24
CA TYR A 41 9.71 -2.83 -2.05
C TYR A 41 9.53 -3.98 -1.03
N ARG A 42 10.60 -4.69 -0.66
CA ARG A 42 10.52 -5.92 0.15
C ARG A 42 9.88 -5.74 1.53
N PRO A 43 10.15 -4.64 2.28
CA PRO A 43 9.47 -4.40 3.55
C PRO A 43 7.95 -4.26 3.40
N LEU A 44 7.48 -3.59 2.34
CA LEU A 44 6.05 -3.47 2.04
C LEU A 44 5.48 -4.83 1.63
N LEU A 45 6.12 -5.55 0.71
CA LEU A 45 5.74 -6.90 0.29
C LEU A 45 5.62 -7.87 1.48
N SER A 46 6.49 -7.76 2.48
CA SER A 46 6.44 -8.58 3.68
C SER A 46 5.14 -8.43 4.48
N GLY A 47 4.42 -7.32 4.28
CA GLY A 47 3.11 -7.04 4.91
C GLY A 47 1.95 -7.85 4.33
N TYR A 48 2.08 -8.39 3.12
CA TYR A 48 1.04 -9.19 2.48
C TYR A 48 1.05 -10.65 2.94
N ALA A 49 -0.13 -11.27 2.96
CA ALA A 49 -0.27 -12.71 3.07
C ALA A 49 0.15 -13.38 1.75
N ASP A 50 0.50 -14.67 1.80
CA ASP A 50 0.97 -15.38 0.60
C ASP A 50 -0.14 -15.56 -0.45
N ASP A 51 -1.41 -15.62 0.02
CA ASP A 51 -2.65 -15.73 -0.77
C ASP A 51 -3.35 -14.39 -1.00
N ALA A 52 -2.70 -13.25 -0.73
CA ALA A 52 -3.30 -11.93 -0.85
C ALA A 52 -3.74 -11.60 -2.27
N VAL A 53 -4.78 -10.78 -2.40
CA VAL A 53 -5.29 -10.28 -3.68
C VAL A 53 -5.20 -8.76 -3.68
N MET A 54 -4.65 -8.21 -4.77
CA MET A 54 -4.61 -6.77 -5.01
C MET A 54 -5.37 -6.48 -6.31
N HIS A 55 -6.28 -5.51 -6.25
CA HIS A 55 -7.03 -5.01 -7.40
C HIS A 55 -6.53 -3.63 -7.78
N PHE A 56 -6.17 -3.47 -9.03
CA PHE A 56 -5.79 -2.20 -9.62
C PHE A 56 -6.72 -1.86 -10.78
N ASN A 57 -6.83 -0.58 -11.14
CA ASN A 57 -7.69 -0.16 -12.24
C ASN A 57 -7.37 -0.90 -13.54
N ASP A 58 -8.40 -1.36 -14.25
CA ASP A 58 -8.24 -1.94 -15.58
C ASP A 58 -7.84 -0.88 -16.61
N GLY A 59 -6.99 -1.27 -17.56
CA GLY A 59 -6.55 -0.38 -18.63
C GLY A 59 -5.34 -0.91 -19.40
N PRO A 60 -4.95 -0.23 -20.50
CA PRO A 60 -3.80 -0.63 -21.32
C PRO A 60 -2.46 -0.16 -20.68
N HIS A 61 -2.19 -0.62 -19.47
CA HIS A 61 -0.96 -0.31 -18.71
C HIS A 61 -0.48 -1.54 -17.92
N ARG A 62 0.81 -1.56 -17.54
CA ARG A 62 1.50 -2.69 -16.90
C ARG A 62 0.95 -3.13 -15.54
N TRP A 63 0.22 -2.24 -14.86
CA TRP A 63 -0.36 -2.53 -13.53
C TRP A 63 -1.79 -3.05 -13.57
N SER A 64 -2.41 -3.19 -14.76
CA SER A 64 -3.83 -3.47 -14.94
C SER A 64 -4.30 -4.75 -14.25
N GLY A 65 -5.47 -4.67 -13.63
CA GLY A 65 -6.27 -5.81 -13.21
C GLY A 65 -5.94 -6.38 -11.84
N GLU A 66 -6.16 -7.67 -11.69
CA GLU A 66 -6.03 -8.38 -10.44
C GLU A 66 -4.70 -9.09 -10.30
N HIS A 67 -4.03 -8.91 -9.17
CA HIS A 67 -2.76 -9.54 -8.83
C HIS A 67 -2.97 -10.52 -7.67
N ARG A 68 -3.01 -11.84 -7.96
CA ARG A 68 -3.24 -12.90 -6.98
C ARG A 68 -1.94 -13.51 -6.49
N GLY A 69 -1.83 -13.56 -5.15
CA GLY A 69 -0.69 -14.14 -4.45
C GLY A 69 0.53 -13.22 -4.43
N LYS A 70 1.36 -13.45 -3.44
CA LYS A 70 2.57 -12.64 -3.18
C LYS A 70 3.52 -12.50 -4.39
N PRO A 71 3.74 -13.54 -5.25
CA PRO A 71 4.58 -13.37 -6.43
C PRO A 71 4.03 -12.38 -7.46
N ALA A 72 2.69 -12.32 -7.65
CA ALA A 72 2.07 -11.37 -8.55
C ALA A 72 2.13 -9.93 -7.99
N ILE A 73 1.92 -9.77 -6.67
CA ILE A 73 2.06 -8.49 -5.96
C ILE A 73 3.52 -8.02 -5.98
N GLU A 74 4.49 -8.93 -5.85
CA GLU A 74 5.90 -8.58 -5.97
C GLU A 74 6.22 -8.01 -7.36
N ARG A 75 5.73 -8.63 -8.42
CA ARG A 75 5.88 -8.14 -9.80
C ARG A 75 5.29 -6.73 -9.93
N PHE A 76 4.05 -6.51 -9.43
CA PHE A 76 3.42 -5.20 -9.39
C PHE A 76 4.32 -4.14 -8.70
N LEU A 77 4.87 -4.45 -7.52
CA LEU A 77 5.73 -3.54 -6.77
C LEU A 77 7.06 -3.28 -7.48
N ARG A 78 7.61 -4.27 -8.18
CA ARG A 78 8.82 -4.09 -9.02
C ARG A 78 8.56 -3.15 -10.18
N GLU A 79 7.40 -3.28 -10.85
CA GLU A 79 6.97 -2.36 -11.90
C GLU A 79 6.77 -0.94 -11.36
N PHE A 80 6.16 -0.80 -10.16
CA PHE A 80 5.95 0.48 -9.51
C PHE A 80 7.27 1.20 -9.24
N VAL A 81 8.23 0.50 -8.67
CA VAL A 81 9.58 1.02 -8.40
C VAL A 81 10.34 1.27 -9.70
N GLY A 82 10.26 0.34 -10.67
CA GLY A 82 10.94 0.46 -11.97
C GLY A 82 10.48 1.66 -12.79
N ALA A 83 9.20 2.03 -12.66
CA ALA A 83 8.64 3.23 -13.28
C ALA A 83 9.00 4.54 -12.54
N GLY A 84 9.74 4.47 -11.44
CA GLY A 84 10.14 5.64 -10.65
C GLY A 84 9.01 6.29 -9.86
N ILE A 85 7.88 5.59 -9.64
CA ILE A 85 6.76 6.13 -8.86
C ILE A 85 7.17 6.22 -7.39
N ARG A 86 6.81 7.35 -6.78
CA ARG A 86 6.99 7.62 -5.35
C ARG A 86 5.66 8.04 -4.76
N GLY A 87 5.26 7.39 -3.66
CA GLY A 87 4.03 7.70 -2.94
C GLY A 87 4.28 8.56 -1.71
N GLU A 88 3.41 9.52 -1.47
CA GLU A 88 3.36 10.34 -0.25
C GLU A 88 2.06 10.07 0.49
N LEU A 89 2.16 9.57 1.74
CA LEU A 89 1.00 9.28 2.58
C LEU A 89 0.46 10.57 3.23
N HIS A 90 -0.76 10.95 2.89
CA HIS A 90 -1.47 12.09 3.47
C HIS A 90 -2.29 11.71 4.69
N SER A 91 -3.08 10.64 4.61
CA SER A 91 -4.04 10.27 5.65
C SER A 91 -4.15 8.76 5.76
N LEU A 92 -4.38 8.28 6.99
CA LEU A 92 -4.62 6.87 7.29
C LEU A 92 -5.76 6.77 8.30
N TRP A 93 -6.79 6.01 7.94
CA TRP A 93 -7.88 5.61 8.82
C TRP A 93 -7.80 4.11 9.06
N ILE A 94 -8.03 3.71 10.29
CA ILE A 94 -7.94 2.32 10.72
C ILE A 94 -9.21 1.96 11.47
N GLY A 95 -9.88 0.92 11.03
CA GLY A 95 -11.09 0.38 11.64
C GLY A 95 -11.01 -1.12 11.85
N GLY A 96 -11.95 -1.64 12.65
CA GLY A 96 -12.05 -3.08 12.89
C GLY A 96 -11.30 -3.57 14.14
N PRO A 97 -11.47 -4.86 14.47
CA PRO A 97 -10.77 -5.50 15.59
C PRO A 97 -9.30 -5.80 15.20
N PRO A 98 -8.39 -5.95 16.19
CA PRO A 98 -6.94 -6.12 15.94
C PRO A 98 -6.55 -7.29 15.02
N TRP A 99 -7.37 -8.33 14.95
CA TRP A 99 -7.14 -9.50 14.10
C TRP A 99 -7.70 -9.36 12.67
N ALA A 100 -8.55 -8.32 12.42
CA ALA A 100 -9.17 -8.07 11.11
C ALA A 100 -9.40 -6.55 10.93
N LEU A 101 -8.32 -5.83 10.65
CA LEU A 101 -8.37 -4.39 10.43
C LEU A 101 -8.72 -4.08 8.97
N THR A 102 -9.44 -2.98 8.79
CA THR A 102 -9.56 -2.27 7.51
C THR A 102 -8.73 -1.00 7.61
N LEU A 103 -7.85 -0.82 6.65
CA LEU A 103 -7.02 0.36 6.48
C LEU A 103 -7.52 1.13 5.27
N VAL A 104 -7.75 2.43 5.42
CA VAL A 104 -8.04 3.33 4.30
C VAL A 104 -6.95 4.38 4.28
N ALA A 105 -6.15 4.40 3.23
CA ALA A 105 -5.02 5.30 3.12
C ALA A 105 -5.15 6.17 1.85
N ARG A 106 -4.91 7.48 1.98
CA ARG A 106 -4.83 8.40 0.84
C ARG A 106 -3.37 8.73 0.58
N PHE A 107 -2.98 8.59 -0.70
CA PHE A 107 -1.65 8.95 -1.18
C PHE A 107 -1.73 9.93 -2.34
N ASP A 108 -0.64 10.68 -2.53
CA ASP A 108 -0.29 11.34 -3.79
C ASP A 108 0.92 10.61 -4.38
N ASP A 109 0.75 10.09 -5.60
CA ASP A 109 1.79 9.38 -6.34
C ASP A 109 2.38 10.29 -7.40
N ARG A 110 3.72 10.27 -7.53
CA ARG A 110 4.46 11.06 -8.53
C ARG A 110 5.62 10.27 -9.12
N ALA A 111 5.93 10.55 -10.38
CA ALA A 111 7.16 10.12 -11.02
C ALA A 111 7.82 11.30 -11.74
N ILE A 112 9.14 11.45 -11.56
CA ILE A 112 9.95 12.50 -12.16
C ILE A 112 10.92 11.83 -13.13
N GLY A 113 10.98 12.36 -14.35
CA GLY A 113 11.89 11.90 -15.39
C GLY A 113 13.35 12.32 -15.16
N PRO A 114 14.27 11.82 -16.01
CA PRO A 114 15.70 12.12 -15.90
C PRO A 114 16.03 13.62 -15.97
N ASP A 115 15.24 14.38 -16.73
CA ASP A 115 15.42 15.81 -16.93
C ASP A 115 14.73 16.68 -15.88
N GLY A 116 14.15 16.06 -14.84
CA GLY A 116 13.39 16.75 -13.80
C GLY A 116 11.94 17.08 -14.18
N GLU A 117 11.47 16.66 -15.35
CA GLU A 117 10.08 16.81 -15.76
C GLU A 117 9.16 15.88 -14.94
N GLU A 118 7.99 16.38 -14.55
CA GLU A 118 6.96 15.55 -13.94
C GLU A 118 6.29 14.66 -15.01
N LEU A 119 6.65 13.37 -15.01
CA LEU A 119 6.07 12.40 -15.94
C LEU A 119 4.66 11.98 -15.52
N TYR A 120 4.42 11.94 -14.19
CA TYR A 120 3.18 11.45 -13.61
C TYR A 120 2.90 12.10 -12.26
N ALA A 121 1.64 12.45 -12.04
CA ALA A 121 1.09 12.81 -10.74
C ALA A 121 -0.37 12.37 -10.65
N ASN A 122 -0.74 11.68 -9.57
CA ASN A 122 -2.12 11.23 -9.34
C ASN A 122 -2.39 11.12 -7.85
N ARG A 123 -3.65 11.04 -7.50
CA ARG A 123 -4.11 10.71 -6.15
C ARG A 123 -4.72 9.32 -6.16
N VAL A 124 -4.52 8.60 -5.05
CA VAL A 124 -5.10 7.27 -4.86
C VAL A 124 -5.65 7.13 -3.45
N VAL A 125 -6.75 6.43 -3.32
CA VAL A 125 -7.26 5.90 -2.07
C VAL A 125 -7.10 4.39 -2.13
N ILE A 126 -6.35 3.86 -1.18
CA ILE A 126 -6.12 2.42 -1.03
C ILE A 126 -6.98 1.94 0.12
N VAL A 127 -7.76 0.89 -0.11
CA VAL A 127 -8.48 0.15 0.92
C VAL A 127 -7.84 -1.21 1.09
N ALA A 128 -7.29 -1.49 2.27
CA ALA A 128 -6.67 -2.78 2.55
C ALA A 128 -7.34 -3.47 3.73
N ARG A 129 -7.63 -4.76 3.57
CA ARG A 129 -8.14 -5.64 4.62
C ARG A 129 -7.02 -6.53 5.14
N THR A 130 -6.97 -6.69 6.46
CA THR A 130 -5.94 -7.51 7.10
C THR A 130 -6.53 -8.71 7.83
N ARG A 131 -5.73 -9.76 7.94
CA ARG A 131 -5.98 -10.91 8.79
C ARG A 131 -4.70 -11.20 9.59
N TRP A 132 -4.80 -11.08 10.92
CA TRP A 132 -3.65 -11.28 11.83
C TRP A 132 -2.41 -10.46 11.45
N GLY A 133 -2.63 -9.19 11.10
CA GLY A 133 -1.55 -8.24 10.76
C GLY A 133 -0.97 -8.37 9.35
N LYS A 134 -1.50 -9.27 8.50
CA LYS A 134 -1.16 -9.40 7.09
C LYS A 134 -2.27 -8.86 6.21
N ILE A 135 -1.93 -8.12 5.17
CA ILE A 135 -2.87 -7.70 4.14
C ILE A 135 -3.29 -8.94 3.35
N VAL A 136 -4.61 -9.17 3.27
CA VAL A 136 -5.19 -10.28 2.51
C VAL A 136 -5.91 -9.79 1.27
N GLU A 137 -6.32 -8.53 1.25
CA GLU A 137 -6.99 -7.89 0.13
C GLU A 137 -6.64 -6.40 0.10
N GLN A 138 -6.42 -5.87 -1.10
CA GLN A 138 -6.18 -4.45 -1.33
C GLN A 138 -6.88 -4.00 -2.61
N ASP A 139 -7.58 -2.87 -2.53
CA ASP A 139 -8.23 -2.21 -3.65
C ASP A 139 -7.65 -0.81 -3.82
N ASP A 140 -7.15 -0.49 -5.01
CA ASP A 140 -6.56 0.80 -5.34
C ASP A 140 -7.54 1.63 -6.20
N PHE A 141 -7.96 2.79 -5.68
CA PHE A 141 -8.92 3.70 -6.34
C PHE A 141 -8.20 4.98 -6.76
N TYR A 142 -7.75 5.05 -7.99
CA TYR A 142 -7.11 6.23 -8.56
C TYR A 142 -8.15 7.27 -9.00
N PHE A 143 -7.86 8.53 -8.73
CA PHE A 143 -8.76 9.65 -9.08
C PHE A 143 -8.85 9.88 -10.59
N ASP A 144 -7.78 9.62 -11.31
CA ASP A 144 -7.73 9.81 -12.76
C ASP A 144 -7.01 8.62 -13.42
N THR A 145 -7.79 7.70 -13.95
CA THR A 145 -7.27 6.49 -14.62
C THR A 145 -6.65 6.82 -15.98
N GLY A 146 -7.07 7.91 -16.63
CA GLY A 146 -6.48 8.37 -17.88
C GLY A 146 -5.01 8.79 -17.72
N ARG A 147 -4.65 9.33 -16.56
CA ARG A 147 -3.25 9.66 -16.26
C ARG A 147 -2.34 8.44 -16.16
N ILE A 148 -2.88 7.30 -15.72
CA ILE A 148 -2.12 6.04 -15.64
C ILE A 148 -1.77 5.56 -17.05
N VAL A 149 -2.75 5.63 -17.97
CA VAL A 149 -2.55 5.25 -19.38
C VAL A 149 -1.54 6.20 -20.06
N ALA A 150 -1.71 7.51 -19.89
CA ALA A 150 -0.76 8.49 -20.44
C ALA A 150 0.66 8.32 -19.87
N PHE A 151 0.77 7.94 -18.60
CA PHE A 151 2.07 7.65 -18.00
C PHE A 151 2.72 6.40 -18.60
N GLU A 152 1.97 5.33 -18.83
CA GLU A 152 2.47 4.14 -19.53
C GLU A 152 3.00 4.47 -20.94
N GLU A 153 2.31 5.34 -21.68
CA GLU A 153 2.77 5.82 -22.99
C GLU A 153 4.10 6.60 -22.89
N LYS A 154 4.22 7.48 -21.89
CA LYS A 154 5.47 8.22 -21.63
C LYS A 154 6.63 7.29 -21.28
N LEU A 155 6.39 6.28 -20.42
CA LEU A 155 7.41 5.29 -20.04
C LEU A 155 7.93 4.54 -21.27
N ARG A 156 7.04 4.09 -22.15
CA ARG A 156 7.42 3.44 -23.43
C ARG A 156 8.23 4.37 -24.33
N ALA A 157 7.82 5.62 -24.44
CA ALA A 157 8.51 6.61 -25.27
C ALA A 157 9.97 6.87 -24.81
N ILE A 158 10.24 6.76 -23.50
CA ILE A 158 11.60 6.91 -22.94
C ILE A 158 12.33 5.56 -22.74
N GLY A 159 11.78 4.44 -23.25
CA GLY A 159 12.42 3.13 -23.22
C GLY A 159 12.38 2.41 -21.88
N VAL A 160 11.44 2.76 -20.98
CA VAL A 160 11.23 2.05 -19.72
C VAL A 160 10.28 0.87 -19.96
N GLU A 161 10.85 -0.27 -20.28
CA GLU A 161 10.10 -1.49 -20.56
C GLU A 161 9.53 -2.14 -19.28
N PRO A 162 8.41 -2.89 -19.39
CA PRO A 162 7.90 -3.70 -18.27
C PRO A 162 8.93 -4.71 -17.78
N VAL A 163 8.90 -5.02 -16.48
CA VAL A 163 9.76 -6.05 -15.90
C VAL A 163 9.40 -7.42 -16.47
N VAL A 164 10.33 -8.05 -17.17
CA VAL A 164 10.14 -9.40 -17.71
C VAL A 164 9.94 -10.39 -16.55
N ALA A 165 8.97 -11.30 -16.71
CA ALA A 165 8.58 -12.29 -15.70
C ALA A 165 9.69 -13.33 -15.44
#